data_e6101ba2745c213df87777e1b7452b54
#
_entry.id   e6101ba2745c213df87777e1b7452b54
#
_cell.length_a   1.000
_cell.length_b   1.000
_cell.length_c   1.000
_cell.angle_alpha   90.00
_cell.angle_beta   90.00
_cell.angle_gamma   90.00
#
_symmetry.space_group_name_H-M   'P 1'
#
loop_
_entity.id
_entity.type
_entity.pdbx_description
1 polymer ?
#
loop_
_entity_poly.entity_id
_entity_poly.type
_entity_poly.pdbx_seq_one_letter_code
_entity_poly.pdbx_strand_id
1 'polypeptide(L)'
;MRAIEIKNLTFSYDKQEKVFNNLSLDIEKGKYCVVLGRNGSGKSTLAKLITGLLTIQEGQIKVDGIEINEKNIYDIRNRIGIVFQNPDNQFIGATVRDDIAFGLENHLVAQDKMDQIINEYAQKVGMDKYLDKEPSNLSGGQKQRVAIAGVLAMTPDIVIFDEATSMLDPKGKKEIKEVILKMRELFKDMTILSITHDVEEALLADEVIVVDNGEIAIQGTPEEVFIKDDLLKKLSLDIPFVYKFKNLLGKNGIEMDTIDIEKMVKKLCQ
;
A
#
# COMPACT_ATOMS: atom_id res chain seq x y z
N MET A 1 11.51 -9.56 -12.52
CA MET A 1 10.78 -8.72 -13.50
C MET A 1 10.25 -7.53 -12.72
N ARG A 2 10.25 -6.31 -13.28
CA ARG A 2 9.83 -5.10 -12.57
C ARG A 2 8.36 -4.82 -12.83
N ALA A 3 7.60 -4.57 -11.77
CA ALA A 3 6.21 -4.11 -11.86
C ALA A 3 6.17 -2.60 -12.11
N ILE A 4 7.04 -1.85 -11.41
CA ILE A 4 7.13 -0.39 -11.56
C ILE A 4 8.60 -0.02 -11.72
N GLU A 5 8.91 0.80 -12.72
CA GLU A 5 10.23 1.39 -12.96
C GLU A 5 10.09 2.90 -13.02
N ILE A 6 10.83 3.62 -12.20
CA ILE A 6 10.88 5.09 -12.18
C ILE A 6 12.31 5.51 -12.44
N LYS A 7 12.52 6.41 -13.41
CA LYS A 7 13.83 6.92 -13.77
C LYS A 7 13.86 8.44 -13.86
N ASN A 8 14.75 9.03 -13.08
CA ASN A 8 15.06 10.46 -13.09
C ASN A 8 13.79 11.34 -12.93
N LEU A 9 12.83 10.90 -12.12
CA LEU A 9 11.57 11.58 -11.92
C LEU A 9 11.78 12.91 -11.21
N THR A 10 11.38 14.01 -11.86
CA THR A 10 11.31 15.34 -11.26
C THR A 10 9.88 15.84 -11.36
N PHE A 11 9.35 16.33 -10.26
CA PHE A 11 7.97 16.81 -10.20
C PHE A 11 7.80 17.96 -9.19
N SER A 12 6.98 18.95 -9.54
CA SER A 12 6.56 20.04 -8.66
C SER A 12 5.08 20.41 -8.94
N TYR A 13 4.35 20.87 -7.92
CA TYR A 13 2.97 21.35 -8.12
C TYR A 13 2.93 22.76 -8.72
N ASP A 14 3.82 23.64 -8.29
CA ASP A 14 3.78 25.09 -8.56
C ASP A 14 5.04 25.62 -9.26
N LYS A 15 5.94 24.76 -9.71
CA LYS A 15 7.25 25.07 -10.30
C LYS A 15 8.24 25.77 -9.36
N GLN A 16 7.89 25.99 -8.10
CA GLN A 16 8.80 26.64 -7.13
C GLN A 16 9.48 25.61 -6.24
N GLU A 17 8.72 24.68 -5.66
CA GLU A 17 9.26 23.65 -4.78
C GLU A 17 9.12 22.26 -5.41
N LYS A 18 10.25 21.57 -5.57
CA LYS A 18 10.29 20.22 -6.13
C LYS A 18 9.87 19.22 -5.07
N VAL A 19 8.81 18.47 -5.37
CA VAL A 19 8.39 17.29 -4.57
C VAL A 19 9.33 16.13 -4.81
N PHE A 20 9.77 15.93 -6.06
CA PHE A 20 10.80 14.98 -6.45
C PHE A 20 11.86 15.67 -7.28
N ASN A 21 13.12 15.30 -7.03
CA ASN A 21 14.27 15.80 -7.77
C ASN A 21 15.15 14.63 -8.18
N ASN A 22 14.98 14.17 -9.44
CA ASN A 22 15.76 13.05 -10.00
C ASN A 22 15.56 11.71 -9.26
N LEU A 23 14.35 11.44 -8.75
CA LEU A 23 14.02 10.20 -8.06
C LEU A 23 14.06 9.02 -9.03
N SER A 24 14.77 7.95 -8.66
CA SER A 24 14.77 6.68 -9.39
C SER A 24 14.45 5.54 -8.44
N LEU A 25 13.54 4.62 -8.85
CA LEU A 25 13.02 3.54 -8.03
C LEU A 25 12.55 2.40 -8.91
N ASP A 26 12.85 1.18 -8.50
CA ASP A 26 12.34 -0.04 -9.13
C ASP A 26 11.59 -0.88 -8.08
N ILE A 27 10.40 -1.39 -8.44
CA ILE A 27 9.61 -2.31 -7.62
C ILE A 27 9.46 -3.63 -8.38
N GLU A 28 9.85 -4.72 -7.75
CA GLU A 28 9.77 -6.05 -8.34
C GLU A 28 8.34 -6.60 -8.37
N LYS A 29 8.02 -7.37 -9.43
CA LYS A 29 6.70 -8.01 -9.59
C LYS A 29 6.47 -9.08 -8.51
N GLY A 30 5.22 -9.15 -8.00
CA GLY A 30 4.81 -10.11 -6.98
C GLY A 30 5.33 -9.79 -5.58
N LYS A 31 5.99 -8.64 -5.38
CA LYS A 31 6.47 -8.22 -4.06
C LYS A 31 5.45 -7.35 -3.33
N TYR A 32 5.50 -7.42 -2.02
CA TYR A 32 4.87 -6.44 -1.14
C TYR A 32 5.91 -5.40 -0.73
N CYS A 33 5.82 -4.21 -1.31
CA CYS A 33 6.68 -3.08 -1.00
C CYS A 33 5.95 -2.08 -0.11
N VAL A 34 6.63 -1.55 0.90
CA VAL A 34 6.12 -0.47 1.75
C VAL A 34 6.97 0.78 1.57
N VAL A 35 6.32 1.88 1.18
CA VAL A 35 6.93 3.22 1.10
C VAL A 35 6.65 3.96 2.41
N LEU A 36 7.68 4.15 3.20
CA LEU A 36 7.68 4.93 4.44
C LEU A 36 8.17 6.36 4.20
N GLY A 37 7.70 7.29 5.00
CA GLY A 37 8.20 8.66 5.01
C GLY A 37 7.31 9.56 5.85
N ARG A 38 7.82 10.75 6.18
CA ARG A 38 7.06 11.78 6.91
C ARG A 38 5.89 12.30 6.07
N ASN A 39 4.93 12.95 6.75
CA ASN A 39 3.90 13.71 6.03
C ASN A 39 4.57 14.82 5.22
N GLY A 40 4.17 14.94 3.95
CA GLY A 40 4.76 15.89 3.01
C GLY A 40 6.02 15.39 2.26
N SER A 41 6.52 14.18 2.50
CA SER A 41 7.70 13.65 1.77
C SER A 41 7.43 13.25 0.32
N GLY A 42 6.19 13.40 -0.18
CA GLY A 42 5.84 13.11 -1.58
C GLY A 42 5.16 11.75 -1.82
N LYS A 43 4.94 10.93 -0.81
CA LYS A 43 4.42 9.55 -0.96
C LYS A 43 3.11 9.45 -1.76
N SER A 44 2.08 10.21 -1.39
CA SER A 44 0.81 10.21 -2.13
C SER A 44 0.94 10.86 -3.52
N THR A 45 1.91 11.76 -3.70
CA THR A 45 2.25 12.30 -5.03
C THR A 45 2.84 11.21 -5.90
N LEU A 46 3.69 10.33 -5.33
CA LEU A 46 4.25 9.18 -6.02
C LEU A 46 3.13 8.22 -6.49
N ALA A 47 2.17 7.88 -5.62
CA ALA A 47 1.01 7.06 -6.00
C ALA A 47 0.23 7.69 -7.16
N LYS A 48 -0.04 9.00 -7.10
CA LYS A 48 -0.76 9.72 -8.14
C LYS A 48 -0.02 9.76 -9.47
N LEU A 49 1.30 9.85 -9.47
CA LEU A 49 2.11 9.79 -10.68
C LEU A 49 2.14 8.39 -11.28
N ILE A 50 2.26 7.34 -10.46
CA ILE A 50 2.23 5.92 -10.89
C ILE A 50 0.87 5.57 -11.50
N THR A 51 -0.23 6.10 -10.96
CA THR A 51 -1.60 5.86 -11.47
C THR A 51 -1.98 6.82 -12.62
N GLY A 52 -1.08 7.75 -12.98
CA GLY A 52 -1.34 8.75 -14.00
C GLY A 52 -2.45 9.75 -13.65
N LEU A 53 -2.74 9.94 -12.35
CA LEU A 53 -3.60 11.02 -11.85
C LEU A 53 -2.90 12.37 -11.90
N LEU A 54 -1.56 12.36 -11.96
CA LEU A 54 -0.71 13.53 -12.22
C LEU A 54 0.14 13.27 -13.45
N THR A 55 0.38 14.32 -14.24
CA THR A 55 1.22 14.26 -15.43
C THR A 55 2.69 14.28 -15.04
N ILE A 56 3.50 13.38 -15.60
CA ILE A 56 4.94 13.35 -15.43
C ILE A 56 5.56 14.58 -16.13
N GLN A 57 6.33 15.36 -15.40
CA GLN A 57 6.97 16.58 -15.93
C GLN A 57 8.36 16.28 -16.54
N GLU A 58 9.20 15.55 -15.79
CA GLU A 58 10.51 15.11 -16.24
C GLU A 58 10.78 13.68 -15.77
N GLY A 59 11.56 12.93 -16.52
CA GLY A 59 11.82 11.52 -16.26
C GLY A 59 10.80 10.59 -16.90
N GLN A 60 10.73 9.35 -16.44
CA GLN A 60 9.79 8.36 -16.95
C GLN A 60 9.32 7.41 -15.84
N ILE A 61 8.09 6.95 -15.97
CA ILE A 61 7.54 5.86 -15.16
C ILE A 61 7.05 4.78 -16.11
N LYS A 62 7.40 3.52 -15.84
CA LYS A 62 6.88 2.36 -16.53
C LYS A 62 6.15 1.44 -15.55
N VAL A 63 5.05 0.86 -16.00
CA VAL A 63 4.27 -0.15 -15.30
C VAL A 63 4.24 -1.40 -16.17
N ASP A 64 4.74 -2.51 -15.64
CA ASP A 64 4.95 -3.76 -16.40
C ASP A 64 5.65 -3.55 -17.76
N GLY A 65 6.65 -2.66 -17.76
CA GLY A 65 7.43 -2.30 -18.95
C GLY A 65 6.76 -1.29 -19.89
N ILE A 66 5.50 -0.91 -19.66
CA ILE A 66 4.74 0.06 -20.47
C ILE A 66 4.95 1.46 -19.88
N GLU A 67 5.45 2.40 -20.68
CA GLU A 67 5.68 3.79 -20.25
C GLU A 67 4.35 4.53 -20.08
N ILE A 68 4.21 5.27 -18.97
CA ILE A 68 3.02 6.09 -18.71
C ILE A 68 3.04 7.32 -19.61
N ASN A 69 2.05 7.43 -20.48
CA ASN A 69 1.79 8.58 -21.34
C ASN A 69 0.32 8.64 -21.74
N GLU A 70 -0.10 9.72 -22.39
CA GLU A 70 -1.50 9.93 -22.79
C GLU A 70 -2.09 8.78 -23.65
N LYS A 71 -1.26 8.05 -24.41
CA LYS A 71 -1.73 6.96 -25.28
C LYS A 71 -1.97 5.67 -24.49
N ASN A 72 -1.17 5.42 -23.43
CA ASN A 72 -1.18 4.16 -22.70
C ASN A 72 -1.87 4.26 -21.32
N ILE A 73 -2.34 5.44 -20.93
CA ILE A 73 -2.86 5.68 -19.57
C ILE A 73 -4.05 4.78 -19.22
N TYR A 74 -4.92 4.47 -20.16
CA TYR A 74 -6.06 3.59 -19.94
C TYR A 74 -5.60 2.14 -19.69
N ASP A 75 -4.63 1.65 -20.48
CA ASP A 75 -4.05 0.31 -20.28
C ASP A 75 -3.35 0.20 -18.92
N ILE A 76 -2.66 1.26 -18.50
CA ILE A 76 -2.01 1.33 -17.20
C ILE A 76 -3.05 1.28 -16.07
N ARG A 77 -4.12 2.07 -16.16
CA ARG A 77 -5.19 2.12 -15.14
C ARG A 77 -5.93 0.80 -15.01
N ASN A 78 -6.05 0.03 -16.09
CA ASN A 78 -6.64 -1.31 -16.04
C ASN A 78 -5.76 -2.33 -15.27
N ARG A 79 -4.46 -2.05 -15.12
CA ARG A 79 -3.50 -2.91 -14.40
C ARG A 79 -3.30 -2.53 -12.95
N ILE A 80 -3.68 -1.31 -12.57
CA ILE A 80 -3.43 -0.75 -11.22
C ILE A 80 -4.76 -0.51 -10.52
N GLY A 81 -4.93 -1.12 -9.37
CA GLY A 81 -5.95 -0.73 -8.41
C GLY A 81 -5.38 0.20 -7.35
N ILE A 82 -6.14 1.20 -6.93
CA ILE A 82 -5.75 2.08 -5.84
C ILE A 82 -6.82 2.11 -4.75
N VAL A 83 -6.39 2.01 -3.49
CA VAL A 83 -7.22 2.15 -2.30
C VAL A 83 -6.75 3.39 -1.56
N PHE A 84 -7.61 4.40 -1.45
CA PHE A 84 -7.26 5.69 -0.86
C PHE A 84 -7.42 5.71 0.66
N GLN A 85 -6.82 6.72 1.29
CA GLN A 85 -6.83 6.98 2.72
C GLN A 85 -8.26 7.10 3.29
N ASN A 86 -9.11 7.87 2.62
CA ASN A 86 -10.50 8.06 3.03
C ASN A 86 -11.44 7.28 2.11
N PRO A 87 -12.01 6.15 2.58
CA PRO A 87 -12.92 5.35 1.77
C PRO A 87 -14.20 6.09 1.40
N ASP A 88 -14.66 7.07 2.18
CA ASP A 88 -15.88 7.83 1.86
C ASP A 88 -15.77 8.59 0.52
N ASN A 89 -14.56 8.94 0.10
CA ASN A 89 -14.32 9.60 -1.16
C ASN A 89 -14.30 8.65 -2.38
N GLN A 90 -14.36 7.34 -2.13
CA GLN A 90 -14.32 6.31 -3.19
C GLN A 90 -15.69 5.76 -3.53
N PHE A 91 -16.66 5.81 -2.59
CA PHE A 91 -17.99 5.26 -2.80
C PHE A 91 -18.79 6.06 -3.82
N ILE A 92 -19.34 5.34 -4.81
CA ILE A 92 -20.20 5.85 -5.87
C ILE A 92 -21.54 5.11 -5.85
N GLY A 93 -21.55 3.82 -5.47
CA GLY A 93 -22.71 2.97 -5.40
C GLY A 93 -23.67 3.32 -4.27
N ALA A 94 -24.97 3.15 -4.49
CA ALA A 94 -25.99 3.30 -3.45
C ALA A 94 -25.89 2.20 -2.38
N THR A 95 -25.46 1.01 -2.77
CA THR A 95 -25.20 -0.14 -1.90
C THR A 95 -23.77 -0.63 -2.05
N VAL A 96 -23.31 -1.48 -1.13
CA VAL A 96 -21.99 -2.16 -1.24
C VAL A 96 -21.92 -2.96 -2.55
N ARG A 97 -22.99 -3.62 -2.95
CA ARG A 97 -23.08 -4.37 -4.21
C ARG A 97 -22.84 -3.45 -5.41
N ASP A 98 -23.55 -2.31 -5.46
CA ASP A 98 -23.46 -1.36 -6.56
C ASP A 98 -22.05 -0.76 -6.65
N ASP A 99 -21.42 -0.54 -5.51
CA ASP A 99 -20.06 0.02 -5.46
C ASP A 99 -19.02 -0.94 -6.04
N ILE A 100 -19.10 -2.23 -5.70
CA ILE A 100 -18.23 -3.26 -6.29
C ILE A 100 -18.56 -3.45 -7.77
N ALA A 101 -19.85 -3.42 -8.15
CA ALA A 101 -20.31 -3.54 -9.53
C ALA A 101 -19.76 -2.42 -10.43
N PHE A 102 -19.67 -1.20 -9.91
CA PHE A 102 -19.21 -0.03 -10.68
C PHE A 102 -17.83 -0.26 -11.34
N GLY A 103 -16.88 -0.86 -10.62
CA GLY A 103 -15.57 -1.21 -11.20
C GLY A 103 -15.68 -2.25 -12.31
N LEU A 104 -16.54 -3.26 -12.14
CA LEU A 104 -16.77 -4.31 -13.12
C LEU A 104 -17.45 -3.78 -14.39
N GLU A 105 -18.41 -2.86 -14.23
CA GLU A 105 -19.09 -2.19 -15.36
C GLU A 105 -18.09 -1.40 -16.20
N ASN A 106 -17.21 -0.63 -15.57
CA ASN A 106 -16.16 0.12 -16.25
C ASN A 106 -15.16 -0.77 -17.00
N HIS A 107 -14.99 -2.03 -16.55
CA HIS A 107 -14.17 -3.05 -17.21
C HIS A 107 -14.97 -3.91 -18.22
N LEU A 108 -16.22 -3.52 -18.52
CA LEU A 108 -17.09 -4.19 -19.48
C LEU A 108 -17.30 -5.69 -19.16
N VAL A 109 -17.31 -6.05 -17.88
CA VAL A 109 -17.62 -7.41 -17.43
C VAL A 109 -19.08 -7.72 -17.79
N ALA A 110 -19.33 -8.90 -18.31
CA ALA A 110 -20.69 -9.33 -18.68
C ALA A 110 -21.59 -9.41 -17.44
N GLN A 111 -22.81 -8.86 -17.55
CA GLN A 111 -23.74 -8.70 -16.41
C GLN A 111 -24.09 -10.02 -15.72
N ASP A 112 -24.19 -11.10 -16.48
CA ASP A 112 -24.45 -12.45 -15.96
C ASP A 112 -23.32 -13.00 -15.05
N LYS A 113 -22.12 -12.45 -15.13
CA LYS A 113 -20.95 -12.83 -14.31
C LYS A 113 -20.75 -11.93 -13.08
N MET A 114 -21.30 -10.71 -13.11
CA MET A 114 -21.04 -9.71 -12.07
C MET A 114 -21.45 -10.18 -10.68
N ASP A 115 -22.63 -10.74 -10.53
CA ASP A 115 -23.13 -11.20 -9.22
C ASP A 115 -22.22 -12.26 -8.60
N GLN A 116 -21.69 -13.18 -9.39
CA GLN A 116 -20.75 -14.18 -8.91
C GLN A 116 -19.46 -13.54 -8.42
N ILE A 117 -18.89 -12.61 -9.20
CA ILE A 117 -17.65 -11.90 -8.87
C ILE A 117 -17.84 -11.05 -7.62
N ILE A 118 -18.93 -10.28 -7.53
CA ILE A 118 -19.25 -9.43 -6.38
C ILE A 118 -19.32 -10.27 -5.10
N ASN A 119 -20.07 -11.37 -5.11
CA ASN A 119 -20.17 -12.25 -3.95
C ASN A 119 -18.83 -12.87 -3.55
N GLU A 120 -18.03 -13.31 -4.53
CA GLU A 120 -16.71 -13.90 -4.31
C GLU A 120 -15.77 -12.91 -3.62
N TYR A 121 -15.64 -11.70 -4.16
CA TYR A 121 -14.70 -10.71 -3.61
C TYR A 121 -15.19 -10.08 -2.31
N ALA A 122 -16.50 -9.89 -2.14
CA ALA A 122 -17.08 -9.52 -0.85
C ALA A 122 -16.79 -10.57 0.24
N GLN A 123 -16.88 -11.85 -0.09
CA GLN A 123 -16.56 -12.93 0.84
C GLN A 123 -15.06 -12.95 1.21
N LYS A 124 -14.17 -12.70 0.25
CA LYS A 124 -12.70 -12.65 0.51
C LYS A 124 -12.34 -11.62 1.58
N VAL A 125 -13.06 -10.51 1.65
CA VAL A 125 -12.85 -9.43 2.63
C VAL A 125 -13.84 -9.47 3.80
N GLY A 126 -14.72 -10.48 3.89
CA GLY A 126 -15.73 -10.65 4.95
C GLY A 126 -16.85 -9.61 4.92
N MET A 127 -17.26 -9.19 3.73
CA MET A 127 -18.33 -8.20 3.52
C MET A 127 -19.58 -8.78 2.81
N ASP A 128 -19.63 -10.08 2.58
CA ASP A 128 -20.72 -10.80 1.91
C ASP A 128 -22.11 -10.54 2.53
N LYS A 129 -22.19 -10.40 3.87
CA LYS A 129 -23.44 -10.11 4.60
C LYS A 129 -23.89 -8.65 4.55
N TYR A 130 -23.10 -7.80 3.91
CA TYR A 130 -23.31 -6.35 3.88
C TYR A 130 -23.63 -5.83 2.48
N LEU A 131 -23.76 -6.70 1.47
CA LEU A 131 -23.91 -6.32 0.06
C LEU A 131 -25.08 -5.36 -0.21
N ASP A 132 -26.20 -5.55 0.50
CA ASP A 132 -27.40 -4.74 0.31
C ASP A 132 -27.45 -3.51 1.26
N LYS A 133 -26.37 -3.26 2.02
CA LYS A 133 -26.30 -2.09 2.90
C LYS A 133 -25.78 -0.87 2.15
N GLU A 134 -26.25 0.29 2.57
CA GLU A 134 -25.70 1.57 2.16
C GLU A 134 -24.29 1.77 2.79
N PRO A 135 -23.30 2.26 2.04
CA PRO A 135 -21.96 2.55 2.56
C PRO A 135 -21.95 3.45 3.80
N SER A 136 -22.89 4.40 3.88
CA SER A 136 -23.07 5.31 5.04
C SER A 136 -23.27 4.57 6.37
N ASN A 137 -23.86 3.37 6.34
CA ASN A 137 -24.16 2.54 7.50
C ASN A 137 -23.02 1.58 7.92
N LEU A 138 -21.84 1.73 7.32
CA LEU A 138 -20.66 0.92 7.59
C LEU A 138 -19.66 1.66 8.48
N SER A 139 -18.93 0.90 9.33
CA SER A 139 -17.75 1.44 10.02
C SER A 139 -16.62 1.74 9.04
N GLY A 140 -15.64 2.60 9.43
CA GLY A 140 -14.50 2.94 8.60
C GLY A 140 -13.73 1.71 8.11
N GLY A 141 -13.48 0.72 8.98
CA GLY A 141 -12.83 -0.53 8.59
C GLY A 141 -13.67 -1.39 7.63
N GLN A 142 -15.00 -1.39 7.78
CA GLN A 142 -15.90 -2.05 6.83
C GLN A 142 -15.88 -1.35 5.47
N LYS A 143 -15.95 -0.02 5.45
CA LYS A 143 -15.83 0.77 4.22
C LYS A 143 -14.52 0.46 3.50
N GLN A 144 -13.40 0.44 4.22
CA GLN A 144 -12.10 0.14 3.62
C GLN A 144 -12.07 -1.27 3.02
N ARG A 145 -12.67 -2.27 3.68
CA ARG A 145 -12.78 -3.63 3.12
C ARG A 145 -13.63 -3.68 1.86
N VAL A 146 -14.70 -2.90 1.78
CA VAL A 146 -15.50 -2.79 0.54
C VAL A 146 -14.67 -2.16 -0.58
N ALA A 147 -13.96 -1.07 -0.31
CA ALA A 147 -13.07 -0.45 -1.28
C ALA A 147 -12.01 -1.44 -1.80
N ILE A 148 -11.42 -2.25 -0.91
CA ILE A 148 -10.48 -3.33 -1.30
C ILE A 148 -11.19 -4.38 -2.16
N ALA A 149 -12.42 -4.81 -1.81
CA ALA A 149 -13.16 -5.77 -2.61
C ALA A 149 -13.44 -5.26 -4.03
N GLY A 150 -13.85 -3.99 -4.17
CA GLY A 150 -14.07 -3.35 -5.46
C GLY A 150 -12.82 -3.31 -6.33
N VAL A 151 -11.68 -2.96 -5.73
CA VAL A 151 -10.38 -2.97 -6.42
C VAL A 151 -9.99 -4.38 -6.84
N LEU A 152 -10.11 -5.37 -5.96
CA LEU A 152 -9.72 -6.76 -6.25
C LEU A 152 -10.62 -7.44 -7.28
N ALA A 153 -11.90 -7.09 -7.33
CA ALA A 153 -12.85 -7.63 -8.30
C ALA A 153 -12.42 -7.35 -9.75
N MET A 154 -11.66 -6.28 -9.97
CA MET A 154 -11.09 -5.93 -11.28
C MET A 154 -9.81 -6.73 -11.61
N THR A 155 -9.33 -7.60 -10.69
CA THR A 155 -8.12 -8.43 -10.87
C THR A 155 -6.88 -7.66 -11.34
N PRO A 156 -6.48 -6.58 -10.65
CA PRO A 156 -5.33 -5.77 -11.08
C PRO A 156 -4.00 -6.53 -10.88
N ASP A 157 -3.00 -6.21 -11.71
CA ASP A 157 -1.62 -6.71 -11.55
C ASP A 157 -0.91 -6.05 -10.34
N ILE A 158 -1.28 -4.80 -10.04
CA ILE A 158 -0.68 -3.98 -8.97
C ILE A 158 -1.79 -3.36 -8.12
N VAL A 159 -1.66 -3.44 -6.80
CA VAL A 159 -2.55 -2.73 -5.86
C VAL A 159 -1.74 -1.73 -5.06
N ILE A 160 -2.18 -0.47 -5.07
CA ILE A 160 -1.58 0.61 -4.29
C ILE A 160 -2.50 0.95 -3.12
N PHE A 161 -2.00 0.90 -1.90
CA PHE A 161 -2.66 1.38 -0.69
C PHE A 161 -2.07 2.74 -0.33
N ASP A 162 -2.81 3.83 -0.52
CA ASP A 162 -2.37 5.17 -0.14
C ASP A 162 -2.91 5.53 1.25
N GLU A 163 -2.12 5.27 2.28
CA GLU A 163 -2.47 5.45 3.70
C GLU A 163 -3.81 4.80 4.11
N ALA A 164 -4.15 3.67 3.53
CA ALA A 164 -5.44 3.01 3.67
C ALA A 164 -5.84 2.61 5.12
N THR A 165 -4.90 2.61 6.05
CA THR A 165 -5.13 2.29 7.45
C THR A 165 -5.11 3.51 8.39
N SER A 166 -4.69 4.68 7.91
CA SER A 166 -4.39 5.84 8.77
C SER A 166 -5.60 6.40 9.53
N MET A 167 -6.81 6.32 8.95
CA MET A 167 -8.05 6.81 9.54
C MET A 167 -8.80 5.77 10.39
N LEU A 168 -8.23 4.56 10.55
CA LEU A 168 -8.89 3.47 11.24
C LEU A 168 -8.48 3.38 12.71
N ASP A 169 -9.38 2.88 13.53
CA ASP A 169 -9.10 2.47 14.89
C ASP A 169 -8.13 1.26 14.92
N PRO A 170 -7.51 0.92 16.06
CA PRO A 170 -6.56 -0.19 16.13
C PRO A 170 -7.13 -1.54 15.65
N LYS A 171 -8.41 -1.79 15.87
CA LYS A 171 -9.08 -3.00 15.41
C LYS A 171 -9.22 -3.01 13.89
N GLY A 172 -9.69 -1.91 13.31
CA GLY A 172 -9.79 -1.76 11.86
C GLY A 172 -8.44 -1.88 11.16
N LYS A 173 -7.37 -1.27 11.71
CA LYS A 173 -6.01 -1.44 11.19
C LYS A 173 -5.58 -2.90 11.14
N LYS A 174 -5.84 -3.66 12.23
CA LYS A 174 -5.52 -5.08 12.30
C LYS A 174 -6.30 -5.86 11.23
N GLU A 175 -7.60 -5.62 11.10
CA GLU A 175 -8.46 -6.28 10.11
C GLU A 175 -7.97 -6.02 8.68
N ILE A 176 -7.56 -4.79 8.35
CA ILE A 176 -7.03 -4.48 7.00
C ILE A 176 -5.66 -5.15 6.77
N LYS A 177 -4.76 -5.15 7.75
CA LYS A 177 -3.49 -5.89 7.66
C LYS A 177 -3.72 -7.39 7.39
N GLU A 178 -4.69 -8.02 8.06
CA GLU A 178 -5.07 -9.42 7.82
C GLU A 178 -5.61 -9.62 6.39
N VAL A 179 -6.42 -8.68 5.88
CA VAL A 179 -6.90 -8.72 4.48
C VAL A 179 -5.73 -8.64 3.51
N ILE A 180 -4.77 -7.71 3.70
CA ILE A 180 -3.59 -7.59 2.84
C ILE A 180 -2.76 -8.87 2.84
N LEU A 181 -2.52 -9.48 4.01
CA LEU A 181 -1.78 -10.75 4.10
C LEU A 181 -2.50 -11.87 3.37
N LYS A 182 -3.83 -11.98 3.54
CA LYS A 182 -4.64 -12.97 2.81
C LYS A 182 -4.60 -12.75 1.30
N MET A 183 -4.58 -11.48 0.84
CA MET A 183 -4.42 -11.15 -0.57
C MET A 183 -3.08 -11.67 -1.12
N ARG A 184 -1.97 -11.48 -0.39
CA ARG A 184 -0.64 -12.02 -0.78
C ARG A 184 -0.66 -13.53 -0.96
N GLU A 185 -1.36 -14.25 -0.09
CA GLU A 185 -1.47 -15.72 -0.18
C GLU A 185 -2.30 -16.15 -1.40
N LEU A 186 -3.40 -15.45 -1.68
CA LEU A 186 -4.33 -15.79 -2.75
C LEU A 186 -3.83 -15.36 -4.15
N PHE A 187 -3.12 -14.22 -4.23
CA PHE A 187 -2.69 -13.59 -5.48
C PHE A 187 -1.17 -13.42 -5.51
N LYS A 188 -0.44 -14.53 -5.63
CA LYS A 188 1.03 -14.57 -5.50
C LYS A 188 1.79 -13.71 -6.53
N ASP A 189 1.21 -13.50 -7.70
CA ASP A 189 1.82 -12.70 -8.77
C ASP A 189 1.45 -11.20 -8.67
N MET A 190 0.51 -10.84 -7.81
CA MET A 190 0.07 -9.46 -7.61
C MET A 190 1.12 -8.69 -6.82
N THR A 191 1.48 -7.53 -7.34
CA THR A 191 2.38 -6.60 -6.64
C THR A 191 1.56 -5.71 -5.71
N ILE A 192 2.01 -5.53 -4.48
CA ILE A 192 1.37 -4.65 -3.50
C ILE A 192 2.34 -3.51 -3.18
N LEU A 193 1.88 -2.29 -3.31
CA LEU A 193 2.59 -1.09 -2.89
C LEU A 193 1.78 -0.38 -1.80
N SER A 194 2.24 -0.44 -0.55
CA SER A 194 1.61 0.29 0.55
C SER A 194 2.39 1.56 0.85
N ILE A 195 1.70 2.67 0.84
CA ILE A 195 2.21 3.98 1.24
C ILE A 195 1.67 4.26 2.62
N THR A 196 2.56 4.40 3.60
CA THR A 196 2.15 4.55 5.00
C THR A 196 3.19 5.31 5.82
N HIS A 197 2.79 5.80 6.96
CA HIS A 197 3.70 6.25 8.03
C HIS A 197 3.76 5.25 9.20
N ASP A 198 2.98 4.15 9.12
CA ASP A 198 2.95 3.09 10.14
C ASP A 198 4.11 2.11 9.93
N VAL A 199 5.17 2.25 10.74
CA VAL A 199 6.34 1.38 10.70
C VAL A 199 6.04 -0.08 11.04
N GLU A 200 4.95 -0.36 11.77
CA GLU A 200 4.52 -1.72 12.08
C GLU A 200 3.95 -2.44 10.83
N GLU A 201 3.43 -1.70 9.86
CA GLU A 201 2.99 -2.25 8.58
C GLU A 201 4.18 -2.72 7.75
N ALA A 202 5.28 -1.98 7.80
CA ALA A 202 6.49 -2.28 7.04
C ALA A 202 7.19 -3.58 7.47
N LEU A 203 6.91 -4.11 8.67
CA LEU A 203 7.38 -5.44 9.08
C LEU A 203 6.83 -6.59 8.23
N LEU A 204 5.70 -6.37 7.56
CA LEU A 204 5.02 -7.37 6.74
C LEU A 204 5.52 -7.38 5.29
N ALA A 205 6.32 -6.39 4.91
CA ALA A 205 6.79 -6.19 3.55
C ALA A 205 7.97 -7.12 3.20
N ASP A 206 8.14 -7.36 1.91
CA ASP A 206 9.36 -7.95 1.36
C ASP A 206 10.45 -6.88 1.19
N GLU A 207 10.03 -5.64 0.95
CA GLU A 207 10.91 -4.50 0.74
C GLU A 207 10.33 -3.22 1.34
N VAL A 208 11.18 -2.43 1.96
CA VAL A 208 10.85 -1.12 2.54
C VAL A 208 11.65 -0.05 1.84
N ILE A 209 10.97 1.01 1.42
CA ILE A 209 11.53 2.17 0.76
C ILE A 209 11.23 3.38 1.63
N VAL A 210 12.27 4.06 2.10
CA VAL A 210 12.13 5.28 2.90
C VAL A 210 12.33 6.49 2.01
N VAL A 211 11.29 7.32 1.90
CA VAL A 211 11.32 8.57 1.13
C VAL A 211 11.41 9.75 2.08
N ASP A 212 12.41 10.59 1.89
CA ASP A 212 12.58 11.85 2.62
C ASP A 212 12.92 12.97 1.64
N ASN A 213 12.27 14.13 1.77
CA ASN A 213 12.48 15.31 0.93
C ASN A 213 12.53 15.00 -0.59
N GLY A 214 11.69 14.08 -1.05
CA GLY A 214 11.59 13.72 -2.47
C GLY A 214 12.69 12.82 -2.99
N GLU A 215 13.52 12.25 -2.13
CA GLU A 215 14.61 11.32 -2.47
C GLU A 215 14.42 9.98 -1.72
N ILE A 216 15.05 8.92 -2.23
CA ILE A 216 15.10 7.64 -1.53
C ILE A 216 16.26 7.67 -0.54
N ALA A 217 15.93 7.74 0.75
CA ALA A 217 16.92 7.77 1.81
C ALA A 217 17.47 6.36 2.14
N ILE A 218 16.61 5.34 2.11
CA ILE A 218 16.96 3.93 2.35
C ILE A 218 16.03 3.04 1.54
N GLN A 219 16.56 1.94 1.03
CA GLN A 219 15.81 0.84 0.43
C GLN A 219 16.43 -0.48 0.86
N GLY A 220 15.61 -1.49 1.16
CA GLY A 220 16.05 -2.82 1.57
C GLY A 220 14.96 -3.62 2.23
N THR A 221 15.31 -4.79 2.75
CA THR A 221 14.39 -5.58 3.58
C THR A 221 14.04 -4.84 4.88
N PRO A 222 12.93 -5.18 5.56
CA PRO A 222 12.61 -4.60 6.86
C PRO A 222 13.79 -4.65 7.85
N GLU A 223 14.51 -5.75 7.88
CA GLU A 223 15.67 -5.92 8.77
C GLU A 223 16.80 -4.94 8.42
N GLU A 224 17.16 -4.81 7.14
CA GLU A 224 18.21 -3.89 6.68
C GLU A 224 17.87 -2.42 6.93
N VAL A 225 16.58 -2.08 6.90
CA VAL A 225 16.10 -0.72 7.13
C VAL A 225 16.04 -0.41 8.63
N PHE A 226 15.38 -1.27 9.44
CA PHE A 226 15.14 -0.96 10.85
C PHE A 226 16.34 -1.15 11.77
N ILE A 227 17.40 -1.83 11.33
CA ILE A 227 18.68 -1.85 12.05
C ILE A 227 19.37 -0.47 12.06
N LYS A 228 19.04 0.41 11.10
CA LYS A 228 19.60 1.76 10.97
C LYS A 228 18.84 2.80 11.82
N ASP A 229 18.60 2.48 13.11
CA ASP A 229 17.80 3.28 14.05
C ASP A 229 18.23 4.75 14.07
N ASP A 230 19.53 5.04 14.13
CA ASP A 230 20.05 6.42 14.19
C ASP A 230 19.73 7.22 12.91
N LEU A 231 19.73 6.58 11.75
CA LEU A 231 19.36 7.22 10.49
C LEU A 231 17.86 7.47 10.43
N LEU A 232 17.03 6.49 10.84
CA LEU A 232 15.57 6.64 10.87
C LEU A 232 15.15 7.76 11.84
N LYS A 233 15.80 7.89 12.99
CA LYS A 233 15.59 9.01 13.91
C LYS A 233 15.92 10.37 13.30
N LYS A 234 17.04 10.47 12.53
CA LYS A 234 17.39 11.71 11.80
C LYS A 234 16.31 12.06 10.77
N LEU A 235 15.71 11.06 10.14
CA LEU A 235 14.58 11.21 9.22
C LEU A 235 13.24 11.43 9.94
N SER A 236 13.25 11.55 11.29
CA SER A 236 12.06 11.68 12.14
C SER A 236 11.04 10.55 11.91
N LEU A 237 11.55 9.36 11.63
CA LEU A 237 10.79 8.13 11.57
C LEU A 237 11.06 7.31 12.83
N ASP A 238 10.02 6.68 13.31
CA ASP A 238 10.12 5.73 14.40
C ASP A 238 10.57 4.35 13.89
N ILE A 239 10.87 3.43 14.79
CA ILE A 239 11.13 2.03 14.47
C ILE A 239 10.05 1.14 15.10
N PRO A 240 9.77 -0.03 14.52
CA PRO A 240 8.80 -0.96 15.07
C PRO A 240 9.11 -1.36 16.51
N PHE A 241 8.05 -1.64 17.28
CA PHE A 241 8.17 -1.98 18.70
C PHE A 241 9.17 -3.12 18.96
N VAL A 242 9.18 -4.15 18.14
CA VAL A 242 10.08 -5.30 18.28
C VAL A 242 11.57 -4.90 18.21
N TYR A 243 11.91 -3.94 17.35
CA TYR A 243 13.28 -3.40 17.25
C TYR A 243 13.62 -2.50 18.44
N LYS A 244 12.67 -1.66 18.90
CA LYS A 244 12.85 -0.87 20.14
C LYS A 244 13.13 -1.78 21.32
N PHE A 245 12.35 -2.85 21.46
CA PHE A 245 12.48 -3.82 22.54
C PHE A 245 13.83 -4.55 22.45
N LYS A 246 14.20 -5.05 21.26
CA LYS A 246 15.52 -5.67 21.03
C LYS A 246 16.67 -4.72 21.42
N ASN A 247 16.61 -3.47 20.97
CA ASN A 247 17.63 -2.46 21.27
C ASN A 247 17.70 -2.15 22.78
N LEU A 248 16.55 -2.11 23.47
CA LEU A 248 16.51 -1.89 24.92
C LEU A 248 17.13 -3.06 25.71
N LEU A 249 16.85 -4.30 25.28
CA LEU A 249 17.46 -5.50 25.88
C LEU A 249 18.98 -5.49 25.68
N GLY A 250 19.46 -5.19 24.48
CA GLY A 250 20.89 -5.08 24.19
C GLY A 250 21.60 -4.04 25.06
N LYS A 251 20.98 -2.87 25.29
CA LYS A 251 21.51 -1.85 26.23
C LYS A 251 21.63 -2.33 27.68
N ASN A 252 20.84 -3.33 28.06
CA ASN A 252 20.88 -3.95 29.38
C ASN A 252 21.68 -5.26 29.42
N GLY A 253 22.50 -5.53 28.38
CA GLY A 253 23.40 -6.69 28.34
C GLY A 253 22.72 -8.01 27.91
N ILE A 254 21.47 -7.93 27.41
CA ILE A 254 20.72 -9.10 26.95
C ILE A 254 20.69 -9.08 25.42
N GLU A 255 21.52 -9.89 24.79
CA GLU A 255 21.57 -10.00 23.34
C GLU A 255 20.44 -10.90 22.79
N MET A 256 19.72 -10.39 21.78
CA MET A 256 18.67 -11.10 21.08
C MET A 256 19.02 -11.24 19.59
N ASP A 257 18.96 -12.47 19.10
CA ASP A 257 19.22 -12.86 17.71
C ASP A 257 17.97 -12.89 16.83
N THR A 258 16.81 -12.56 17.41
CA THR A 258 15.50 -12.62 16.75
C THR A 258 14.68 -11.34 17.04
N ILE A 259 13.70 -11.08 16.20
CA ILE A 259 12.64 -10.09 16.40
C ILE A 259 11.27 -10.75 16.69
N ASP A 260 11.23 -12.08 16.77
CA ASP A 260 10.04 -12.83 17.14
C ASP A 260 9.79 -12.70 18.64
N ILE A 261 8.70 -12.02 19.00
CA ILE A 261 8.36 -11.71 20.40
C ILE A 261 8.24 -12.99 21.25
N GLU A 262 7.63 -14.06 20.72
CA GLU A 262 7.46 -15.30 21.48
C GLU A 262 8.81 -15.95 21.80
N LYS A 263 9.74 -15.95 20.83
CA LYS A 263 11.10 -16.44 21.04
C LYS A 263 11.88 -15.56 22.00
N MET A 264 11.72 -14.22 21.90
CA MET A 264 12.34 -13.27 22.83
C MET A 264 11.84 -13.52 24.27
N VAL A 265 10.53 -13.66 24.46
CA VAL A 265 9.93 -13.96 25.78
C VAL A 265 10.44 -15.28 26.33
N LYS A 266 10.46 -16.35 25.51
CA LYS A 266 11.02 -17.65 25.95
C LYS A 266 12.47 -17.54 26.43
N LYS A 267 13.30 -16.78 25.73
CA LYS A 267 14.71 -16.57 26.10
C LYS A 267 14.87 -15.75 27.40
N LEU A 268 13.93 -14.82 27.65
CA LEU A 268 13.94 -14.01 28.88
C LEU A 268 13.43 -14.77 30.13
N CYS A 269 12.62 -15.81 29.94
CA CYS A 269 12.05 -16.61 31.01
C CYS A 269 12.89 -17.85 31.36
N GLN A 270 14.01 -18.08 30.69
CA GLN A 270 15.01 -19.11 31.00
C GLN A 270 16.12 -18.56 31.89
#